data_8d1003c1014c0fed7884bcf5fc893892
#
_entry.id   8d1003c1014c0fed7884bcf5fc893892
#
_cell.length_a   1.000
_cell.length_b   1.000
_cell.length_c   1.000
_cell.angle_alpha   90.00
_cell.angle_beta   90.00
_cell.angle_gamma   90.00
#
_symmetry.space_group_name_H-M   'P 1'
#
loop_
_entity.id
_entity.type
_entity.pdbx_description
1 polymer ?
#
loop_
_entity_poly.entity_id
_entity_poly.type
_entity_poly.pdbx_seq_one_letter_code
_entity_poly.pdbx_strand_id
1 'polypeptide(L)'
;MKRGILTALFFMLLLLPAGAEEVIKEFSGTETISTDPITVPDNWEIQWETKGQYLQILMNTADAILLGYAVEQIGPGKGTSKQEKGGSYILDMNAQGEWKVKILKSK
;
A
#
# COMPACT_ATOMS: atom_id res chain seq x y z
N MET A 1 20.70 11.24 20.03
CA MET A 1 19.42 11.44 20.04
C MET A 1 18.73 11.17 18.81
N LYS A 2 18.67 12.08 17.93
CA LYS A 2 17.96 11.83 16.71
C LYS A 2 18.52 10.70 15.96
N ARG A 3 19.78 10.46 16.05
CA ARG A 3 20.35 9.39 15.35
C ARG A 3 19.90 8.07 15.79
N GLY A 4 19.55 7.93 17.04
CA GLY A 4 19.07 6.67 17.55
C GLY A 4 17.79 6.26 16.85
N ILE A 5 16.95 7.22 16.53
CA ILE A 5 15.70 6.93 15.88
C ILE A 5 15.94 6.41 14.47
N LEU A 6 16.84 7.03 13.75
CA LEU A 6 17.15 6.57 12.42
C LEU A 6 17.70 5.17 12.44
N THR A 7 18.55 4.90 13.41
CA THR A 7 19.12 3.59 13.52
C THR A 7 18.05 2.54 13.74
N ALA A 8 17.07 2.88 14.55
CA ALA A 8 16.00 1.93 14.82
C ALA A 8 15.22 1.60 13.57
N LEU A 9 14.94 2.60 12.75
CA LEU A 9 14.22 2.35 11.52
C LEU A 9 15.00 1.46 10.58
N PHE A 10 16.27 1.73 10.46
CA PHE A 10 17.10 0.94 9.59
C PHE A 10 17.17 -0.49 10.07
N PHE A 11 17.26 -0.67 11.36
CA PHE A 11 17.32 -1.98 11.96
C PHE A 11 16.06 -2.76 11.66
N MET A 12 14.92 -2.13 11.69
CA MET A 12 13.67 -2.80 11.39
C MET A 12 13.66 -3.38 9.99
N LEU A 13 14.23 -2.66 9.04
CA LEU A 13 14.31 -3.18 7.69
C LEU A 13 15.15 -4.45 7.64
N LEU A 14 16.17 -4.51 8.45
CA LEU A 14 17.02 -5.68 8.46
C LEU A 14 16.35 -6.88 9.10
N LEU A 15 15.28 -6.65 9.84
CA LEU A 15 14.58 -7.74 10.48
C LEU A 15 13.58 -8.43 9.58
N LEU A 16 13.40 -7.95 8.37
CA LEU A 16 12.48 -8.61 7.46
C LEU A 16 12.97 -10.02 7.19
N PRO A 17 12.08 -11.01 7.32
CA PRO A 17 12.49 -12.39 7.15
C PRO A 17 12.96 -12.64 5.73
N ALA A 18 13.88 -13.55 5.60
CA ALA A 18 14.28 -14.01 4.30
C ALA A 18 13.06 -14.62 3.63
N GLY A 19 12.85 -14.32 2.36
CA GLY A 19 11.71 -14.84 1.64
C GLY A 19 10.45 -14.04 1.78
N ALA A 20 10.50 -12.97 2.56
CA ALA A 20 9.37 -12.08 2.65
C ALA A 20 9.13 -11.39 1.31
N GLU A 21 7.92 -10.91 1.11
CA GLU A 21 7.60 -10.16 -0.08
C GLU A 21 8.47 -8.91 -0.16
N GLU A 22 8.77 -8.53 -1.36
CA GLU A 22 9.57 -7.36 -1.61
C GLU A 22 8.67 -6.14 -1.65
N VAL A 23 8.96 -5.14 -0.82
CA VAL A 23 8.17 -3.91 -0.78
C VAL A 23 8.55 -3.03 -1.96
N ILE A 24 7.55 -2.66 -2.75
CA ILE A 24 7.74 -1.80 -3.91
C ILE A 24 7.51 -0.35 -3.54
N LYS A 25 6.45 -0.08 -2.79
CA LYS A 25 6.09 1.27 -2.38
C LYS A 25 5.32 1.23 -1.07
N GLU A 26 5.45 2.30 -0.29
CA GLU A 26 4.68 2.44 0.94
C GLU A 26 4.05 3.82 0.97
N PHE A 27 2.83 3.87 1.49
CA PHE A 27 2.12 5.12 1.65
C PHE A 27 1.47 5.14 3.02
N SER A 28 1.32 6.32 3.58
CA SER A 28 0.58 6.47 4.82
C SER A 28 0.06 7.89 4.91
N GLY A 29 -0.95 8.08 5.71
CA GLY A 29 -1.51 9.41 5.87
C GLY A 29 -2.81 9.38 6.62
N THR A 30 -3.49 10.52 6.60
CA THR A 30 -4.80 10.66 7.22
C THR A 30 -5.82 11.22 6.22
N GLU A 31 -5.39 11.46 4.99
CA GLU A 31 -6.22 12.10 3.98
C GLU A 31 -6.23 11.27 2.71
N THR A 32 -7.15 11.62 1.85
CA THR A 32 -7.25 11.01 0.53
C THR A 32 -6.08 11.46 -0.34
N ILE A 33 -5.44 10.51 -1.00
CA ILE A 33 -4.37 10.82 -1.94
C ILE A 33 -4.53 10.00 -3.21
N SER A 34 -3.91 10.49 -4.27
CA SER A 34 -3.82 9.78 -5.54
C SER A 34 -2.33 9.63 -5.84
N THR A 35 -1.91 8.42 -6.19
CA THR A 35 -0.49 8.18 -6.42
C THR A 35 -0.09 8.53 -7.84
N ASP A 36 1.21 8.67 -8.06
CA ASP A 36 1.75 8.61 -9.41
C ASP A 36 1.66 7.16 -9.86
N PRO A 37 1.83 6.90 -11.16
CA PRO A 37 1.79 5.51 -11.62
C PRO A 37 2.84 4.66 -10.91
N ILE A 38 2.41 3.49 -10.47
CA ILE A 38 3.29 2.54 -9.79
C ILE A 38 3.43 1.34 -10.71
N THR A 39 4.67 0.96 -11.02
CA THR A 39 4.92 -0.20 -11.86
C THR A 39 5.11 -1.42 -10.97
N VAL A 40 4.33 -2.45 -11.22
CA VAL A 40 4.33 -3.66 -10.42
C VAL A 40 4.47 -4.89 -11.32
N PRO A 41 5.09 -5.96 -10.81
CA PRO A 41 5.18 -7.21 -11.55
C PRO A 41 3.88 -7.99 -11.43
N ASP A 42 3.78 -9.07 -12.20
CA ASP A 42 2.66 -9.99 -11.99
C ASP A 42 2.73 -10.54 -10.58
N ASN A 43 1.58 -10.87 -10.04
CA ASN A 43 1.46 -11.43 -8.68
C ASN A 43 2.00 -10.46 -7.66
N TRP A 44 1.30 -9.38 -7.50
CA TRP A 44 1.63 -8.37 -6.50
C TRP A 44 0.46 -8.24 -5.54
N GLU A 45 0.63 -7.49 -4.49
CA GLU A 45 -0.44 -7.36 -3.52
C GLU A 45 -0.39 -6.03 -2.82
N ILE A 46 -1.54 -5.64 -2.30
CA ILE A 46 -1.72 -4.42 -1.53
C ILE A 46 -2.02 -4.85 -0.11
N GLN A 47 -1.14 -4.53 0.81
CA GLN A 47 -1.38 -4.75 2.24
C GLN A 47 -1.79 -3.42 2.83
N TRP A 48 -2.88 -3.43 3.59
CA TRP A 48 -3.42 -2.18 4.09
C TRP A 48 -3.85 -2.32 5.53
N GLU A 49 -3.88 -1.17 6.20
CA GLU A 49 -4.34 -1.06 7.56
C GLU A 49 -4.95 0.31 7.74
N THR A 50 -6.08 0.40 8.41
CA THR A 50 -6.70 1.68 8.71
C THR A 50 -7.22 1.67 10.14
N LYS A 51 -7.07 2.80 10.80
CA LYS A 51 -7.63 3.03 12.13
C LYS A 51 -8.80 3.99 12.04
N GLY A 52 -9.12 4.44 10.85
CA GLY A 52 -10.14 5.45 10.64
C GLY A 52 -11.49 4.86 10.31
N GLN A 53 -12.34 5.70 9.76
CA GLN A 53 -13.72 5.34 9.49
C GLN A 53 -13.87 4.54 8.22
N TYR A 54 -12.98 4.75 7.26
CA TYR A 54 -13.01 3.95 6.05
C TYR A 54 -11.72 4.09 5.28
N LEU A 55 -11.47 3.11 4.42
CA LEU A 55 -10.39 3.15 3.45
C LEU A 55 -10.88 2.47 2.19
N GLN A 56 -10.81 3.18 1.07
CA GLN A 56 -11.13 2.62 -0.24
C GLN A 56 -9.92 2.84 -1.13
N ILE A 57 -9.52 1.81 -1.85
CA ILE A 57 -8.42 1.94 -2.80
C ILE A 57 -8.96 1.59 -4.17
N LEU A 58 -9.00 2.59 -5.05
CA LEU A 58 -9.45 2.40 -6.41
C LEU A 58 -8.24 2.23 -7.30
N MET A 59 -8.31 1.26 -8.20
CA MET A 59 -7.23 1.02 -9.17
C MET A 59 -7.59 1.62 -10.49
N ASN A 60 -6.66 2.37 -11.05
CA ASN A 60 -6.81 2.96 -12.36
C ASN A 60 -5.60 2.59 -13.22
N THR A 61 -5.80 2.54 -14.53
CA THR A 61 -4.66 2.38 -15.44
C THR A 61 -3.81 3.64 -15.38
N ALA A 62 -2.63 3.57 -15.98
CA ALA A 62 -1.76 4.75 -16.05
C ALA A 62 -2.42 5.88 -16.83
N ASP A 63 -3.42 5.55 -17.68
CA ASP A 63 -4.18 6.55 -18.41
C ASP A 63 -5.40 7.02 -17.63
N ALA A 64 -5.47 6.69 -16.36
CA ALA A 64 -6.53 7.13 -15.46
C ALA A 64 -7.91 6.53 -15.79
N ILE A 65 -7.92 5.32 -16.33
CA ILE A 65 -9.17 4.60 -16.57
C ILE A 65 -9.43 3.71 -15.35
N LEU A 66 -10.59 3.89 -14.74
CA LEU A 66 -10.92 3.14 -13.53
C LEU A 66 -11.12 1.66 -13.85
N LEU A 67 -10.45 0.81 -13.08
CA LEU A 67 -10.58 -0.63 -13.20
C LEU A 67 -11.49 -1.22 -12.13
N GLY A 68 -11.55 -0.58 -10.96
CA GLY A 68 -12.41 -1.05 -9.88
C GLY A 68 -11.79 -0.79 -8.54
N TYR A 69 -12.41 -1.35 -7.51
CA TYR A 69 -11.92 -1.21 -6.15
C TYR A 69 -11.02 -2.39 -5.81
N ALA A 70 -9.85 -2.11 -5.31
CA ALA A 70 -8.97 -3.15 -4.78
C ALA A 70 -9.22 -3.38 -3.30
N VAL A 71 -9.67 -2.34 -2.59
CA VAL A 71 -9.92 -2.42 -1.16
C VAL A 71 -11.14 -1.59 -0.83
N GLU A 72 -12.01 -2.15 0.02
CA GLU A 72 -13.12 -1.40 0.61
C GLU A 72 -13.23 -1.82 2.05
N GLN A 73 -12.89 -0.95 2.96
CA GLN A 73 -12.92 -1.24 4.39
C GLN A 73 -13.71 -0.16 5.11
N ILE A 74 -14.72 -0.57 5.84
CA ILE A 74 -15.50 0.33 6.69
C ILE A 74 -15.06 0.08 8.12
N GLY A 75 -14.63 1.15 8.80
CA GLY A 75 -14.14 1.04 10.16
C GLY A 75 -12.71 0.55 10.19
N PRO A 76 -12.14 0.44 11.39
CA PRO A 76 -10.75 0.00 11.53
C PRO A 76 -10.56 -1.44 11.07
N GLY A 77 -9.40 -1.74 10.53
CA GLY A 77 -9.10 -3.08 10.08
C GLY A 77 -7.85 -3.12 9.25
N LYS A 78 -7.50 -4.33 8.81
CA LYS A 78 -6.35 -4.53 7.96
C LYS A 78 -6.56 -5.77 7.11
N GLY A 79 -5.81 -5.85 6.04
CA GLY A 79 -5.94 -6.99 5.16
C GLY A 79 -4.97 -6.94 4.01
N THR A 80 -5.16 -7.86 3.08
CA THR A 80 -4.32 -7.98 1.88
C THR A 80 -5.23 -8.20 0.69
N SER A 81 -4.97 -7.43 -0.38
CA SER A 81 -5.67 -7.59 -1.64
C SER A 81 -4.65 -8.10 -2.65
N LYS A 82 -4.84 -9.32 -3.14
CA LYS A 82 -3.91 -9.92 -4.09
C LYS A 82 -4.31 -9.59 -5.51
N GLN A 83 -3.32 -9.27 -6.31
CA GLN A 83 -3.52 -8.90 -7.70
C GLN A 83 -2.65 -9.80 -8.56
N GLU A 84 -3.19 -10.22 -9.70
CA GLU A 84 -2.46 -11.15 -10.55
C GLU A 84 -1.66 -10.47 -11.63
N LYS A 85 -2.22 -9.42 -12.22
CA LYS A 85 -1.63 -8.83 -13.40
C LYS A 85 -0.80 -7.60 -13.06
N GLY A 86 0.46 -7.63 -13.48
CA GLY A 86 1.33 -6.49 -13.32
C GLY A 86 1.06 -5.41 -14.34
N GLY A 87 1.80 -4.34 -14.24
CA GLY A 87 1.65 -3.20 -15.11
C GLY A 87 1.87 -1.92 -14.34
N SER A 88 1.39 -0.82 -14.88
CA SER A 88 1.47 0.47 -14.22
C SER A 88 0.08 0.92 -13.84
N TYR A 89 -0.11 1.24 -12.57
CA TYR A 89 -1.42 1.60 -12.04
C TYR A 89 -1.34 2.86 -11.20
N ILE A 90 -2.42 3.62 -11.22
CA ILE A 90 -2.59 4.74 -10.32
C ILE A 90 -3.58 4.29 -9.26
N LEU A 91 -3.24 4.50 -8.00
CA LEU A 91 -4.11 4.13 -6.89
C LEU A 91 -4.67 5.39 -6.25
N ASP A 92 -6.00 5.42 -6.13
CA ASP A 92 -6.67 6.49 -5.43
C ASP A 92 -7.05 5.94 -4.06
N MET A 93 -6.39 6.45 -3.02
CA MET A 93 -6.70 6.06 -1.66
C MET A 93 -7.66 7.08 -1.06
N ASN A 94 -8.93 6.69 -0.97
CA ASN A 94 -9.95 7.51 -0.32
C ASN A 94 -10.06 7.07 1.12
N ALA A 95 -9.79 7.96 2.05
CA ALA A 95 -9.73 7.55 3.44
C ALA A 95 -10.18 8.65 4.38
N GLN A 96 -10.68 8.24 5.53
CA GLN A 96 -10.94 9.12 6.65
C GLN A 96 -10.28 8.49 7.86
N GLY A 97 -9.27 9.18 8.41
CA GLY A 97 -8.53 8.68 9.53
C GLY A 97 -7.22 8.07 9.09
N GLU A 98 -6.45 7.63 10.04
CA GLU A 98 -5.09 7.17 9.80
C GLU A 98 -5.07 5.86 9.01
N TRP A 99 -4.19 5.78 8.02
CA TRP A 99 -4.09 4.58 7.21
C TRP A 99 -2.66 4.36 6.75
N LYS A 100 -2.36 3.11 6.40
CA LYS A 100 -1.07 2.69 5.83
C LYS A 100 -1.33 1.69 4.72
N VAL A 101 -0.55 1.80 3.66
CA VAL A 101 -0.65 0.90 2.52
C VAL A 101 0.74 0.52 2.05
N LYS A 102 0.95 -0.77 1.82
CA LYS A 102 2.19 -1.27 1.23
C LYS A 102 1.87 -2.00 -0.05
N ILE A 103 2.64 -1.70 -1.07
CA ILE A 103 2.56 -2.40 -2.35
C ILE A 103 3.74 -3.34 -2.40
N LEU A 104 3.46 -4.64 -2.57
CA LEU A 104 4.50 -5.65 -2.49
C LEU A 104 4.42 -6.60 -3.66
N LYS A 105 5.57 -7.18 -3.97
CA LYS A 105 5.62 -8.30 -4.89
C LYS A 105 5.30 -9.54 -4.08
N SER A 106 4.33 -10.33 -4.54
CA SER A 106 3.98 -11.56 -3.85
C SER A 106 5.06 -12.60 -4.06
N LYS A 107 5.14 -13.50 -3.11
CA LYS A 107 6.10 -14.58 -3.23
C LYS A 107 5.66 -15.63 -4.21
#